data_23bc8d8654d6b8034640cd26e2692c9e
#
_entry.id   23bc8d8654d6b8034640cd26e2692c9e
#
_cell.length_a   1.000
_cell.length_b   1.000
_cell.length_c   1.000
_cell.angle_alpha   90.00
_cell.angle_beta   90.00
_cell.angle_gamma   90.00
#
_symmetry.space_group_name_H-M   'P 1'
#
loop_
_entity.id
_entity.type
_entity.pdbx_description
1 polymer ?
#
loop_
_entity_poly.entity_id
_entity_poly.type
_entity_poly.pdbx_seq_one_letter_code
_entity_poly.pdbx_strand_id
1 'polypeptide(L)'
;MNWLDALKYYQDYLRIERGLSDNSIKNYSFDIKKLIKWLKNSSIIDSPLEIKREIIQEFIYHIAKEIHPRSQSRIISGLKGFFNYLVFEEYRATNPVDHIESPKIGRKLPDTLSVKEIDHLIAAIDLSNSQGERNRAIIEILYGCGLRVS
;
A
#
# COMPACT_ATOMS: atom_id res chain seq x y z
N MET A 1 0.02 25.35 -5.45
CA MET A 1 0.71 24.06 -5.77
C MET A 1 -0.31 23.13 -6.41
N ASN A 2 0.03 22.52 -7.53
CA ASN A 2 -0.83 21.51 -8.16
C ASN A 2 -0.58 20.11 -7.58
N TRP A 3 -1.43 19.14 -7.92
CA TRP A 3 -1.34 17.75 -7.41
C TRP A 3 -0.05 17.03 -7.80
N LEU A 4 0.48 17.30 -9.00
CA LEU A 4 1.68 16.60 -9.48
C LEU A 4 2.94 17.13 -8.77
N ASP A 5 3.00 18.43 -8.53
CA ASP A 5 4.09 19.03 -7.76
C ASP A 5 4.07 18.54 -6.31
N ALA A 6 2.89 18.57 -5.67
CA ALA A 6 2.73 18.08 -4.30
C ALA A 6 3.15 16.60 -4.17
N LEU A 7 2.77 15.78 -5.15
CA LEU A 7 3.17 14.37 -5.17
C LEU A 7 4.68 14.20 -5.33
N LYS A 8 5.32 15.01 -6.18
CA LYS A 8 6.77 14.97 -6.38
C LYS A 8 7.51 15.35 -5.10
N TYR A 9 7.14 16.46 -4.46
CA TYR A 9 7.74 16.86 -3.19
C TYR A 9 7.56 15.82 -2.09
N TYR A 10 6.37 15.21 -2.02
CA TYR A 10 6.13 14.10 -1.09
C TYR A 10 7.02 12.88 -1.36
N GLN A 11 7.25 12.52 -2.63
CA GLN A 11 8.16 11.45 -3.00
C GLN A 11 9.61 11.74 -2.56
N ASP A 12 10.05 12.98 -2.74
CA ASP A 12 11.38 13.42 -2.33
C ASP A 12 11.52 13.39 -0.80
N TYR A 13 10.52 13.85 -0.06
CA TYR A 13 10.44 13.71 1.41
C TYR A 13 10.53 12.24 1.85
N LEU A 14 9.74 11.35 1.24
CA LEU A 14 9.75 9.93 1.58
C LEU A 14 11.12 9.27 1.31
N ARG A 15 11.80 9.70 0.25
CA ARG A 15 13.11 9.16 -0.13
C ARG A 15 14.23 9.71 0.75
N ILE A 16 14.31 11.03 0.89
CA ILE A 16 15.45 11.72 1.50
C ILE A 16 15.33 11.73 3.02
N GLU A 17 14.18 12.14 3.55
CA GLU A 17 14.02 12.32 5.00
C GLU A 17 13.55 11.04 5.70
N ARG A 18 12.67 10.26 5.04
CA ARG A 18 12.14 9.04 5.63
C ARG A 18 12.93 7.78 5.24
N GLY A 19 13.86 7.86 4.28
CA GLY A 19 14.72 6.75 3.87
C GLY A 19 13.95 5.53 3.35
N LEU A 20 12.76 5.73 2.76
CA LEU A 20 11.92 4.61 2.32
C LEU A 20 12.41 4.00 1.01
N SER A 21 12.19 2.69 0.86
CA SER A 21 12.50 1.98 -0.38
C SER A 21 11.64 2.48 -1.56
N ASP A 22 12.15 2.35 -2.78
CA ASP A 22 11.43 2.72 -4.00
C ASP A 22 10.07 2.03 -4.13
N ASN A 23 9.94 0.78 -3.67
CA ASN A 23 8.68 0.05 -3.68
C ASN A 23 7.65 0.69 -2.72
N SER A 24 8.08 1.13 -1.56
CA SER A 24 7.22 1.86 -0.61
C SER A 24 6.76 3.20 -1.20
N ILE A 25 7.69 3.97 -1.78
CA ILE A 25 7.39 5.25 -2.42
C ILE A 25 6.40 5.08 -3.58
N LYS A 26 6.59 4.04 -4.43
CA LYS A 26 5.65 3.70 -5.51
C LYS A 26 4.25 3.41 -4.97
N ASN A 27 4.14 2.65 -3.89
CA ASN A 27 2.84 2.29 -3.29
C ASN A 27 2.11 3.52 -2.73
N TYR A 28 2.80 4.38 -1.95
CA TYR A 28 2.21 5.63 -1.47
C TYR A 28 1.80 6.55 -2.62
N SER A 29 2.65 6.66 -3.64
CA SER A 29 2.34 7.47 -4.83
C SER A 29 1.12 6.94 -5.59
N PHE A 30 0.94 5.63 -5.65
CA PHE A 30 -0.19 5.01 -6.32
C PHE A 30 -1.52 5.37 -5.65
N ASP A 31 -1.56 5.46 -4.34
CA ASP A 31 -2.76 5.83 -3.59
C ASP A 31 -3.19 7.28 -3.91
N ILE A 32 -2.23 8.20 -3.96
CA ILE A 32 -2.49 9.59 -4.30
C ILE A 32 -2.90 9.72 -5.78
N LYS A 33 -2.24 9.00 -6.68
CA LYS A 33 -2.60 8.98 -8.11
C LYS A 33 -4.03 8.47 -8.35
N LYS A 34 -4.52 7.53 -7.53
CA LYS A 34 -5.93 7.11 -7.58
C LYS A 34 -6.89 8.25 -7.26
N LEU A 35 -6.61 9.02 -6.20
CA LEU A 35 -7.40 10.21 -5.86
C LEU A 35 -7.36 11.22 -7.00
N ILE A 36 -6.18 11.56 -7.52
CA ILE A 36 -6.02 12.50 -8.64
C ILE A 36 -6.83 12.07 -9.86
N LYS A 37 -6.79 10.78 -10.21
CA LYS A 37 -7.56 10.24 -11.34
C LYS A 37 -9.06 10.39 -11.12
N TRP A 38 -9.54 10.09 -9.91
CA TRP A 38 -10.95 10.22 -9.57
C TRP A 38 -11.40 11.69 -9.60
N LEU A 39 -10.61 12.62 -9.04
CA LEU A 39 -10.90 14.06 -9.09
C LEU A 39 -11.04 14.56 -10.53
N LYS A 40 -10.13 14.15 -11.42
CA LYS A 40 -10.21 14.49 -12.86
C LYS A 40 -11.48 13.97 -13.51
N ASN A 41 -11.84 12.73 -13.23
CA ASN A 41 -13.06 12.09 -13.80
C ASN A 41 -14.34 12.75 -13.27
N SER A 42 -14.31 13.28 -12.06
CA SER A 42 -15.43 14.00 -11.42
C SER A 42 -15.44 15.51 -11.74
N SER A 43 -14.52 15.98 -12.58
CA SER A 43 -14.38 17.42 -12.94
C SER A 43 -14.16 18.32 -11.71
N ILE A 44 -13.57 17.78 -10.63
CA ILE A 44 -13.24 18.54 -9.41
C ILE A 44 -11.85 19.16 -9.59
N ILE A 45 -11.77 20.47 -9.44
CA ILE A 45 -10.56 21.29 -9.73
C ILE A 45 -9.78 21.64 -8.46
N ASP A 46 -10.23 21.23 -7.30
CA ASP A 46 -9.62 21.57 -6.02
C ASP A 46 -8.13 21.20 -5.96
N SER A 47 -7.33 22.12 -5.42
CA SER A 47 -5.89 21.87 -5.18
C SER A 47 -5.68 20.97 -3.96
N PRO A 48 -4.51 20.30 -3.82
CA PRO A 48 -4.22 19.51 -2.63
C PRO A 48 -4.19 20.33 -1.34
N LEU A 49 -4.05 21.67 -1.46
CA LEU A 49 -4.01 22.57 -0.32
C LEU A 49 -5.40 22.93 0.19
N GLU A 50 -6.40 22.95 -0.69
CA GLU A 50 -7.75 23.45 -0.44
C GLU A 50 -8.82 22.39 -0.40
N ILE A 51 -8.53 21.19 -0.91
CA ILE A 51 -9.50 20.08 -0.98
C ILE A 51 -10.14 19.84 0.38
N LYS A 52 -11.47 19.77 0.37
CA LYS A 52 -12.27 19.59 1.57
C LYS A 52 -12.40 18.10 1.95
N ARG A 53 -12.69 17.88 3.23
CA ARG A 53 -12.93 16.54 3.78
C ARG A 53 -14.05 15.80 3.06
N GLU A 54 -15.13 16.50 2.73
CA GLU A 54 -16.32 15.94 2.09
C GLU A 54 -15.97 15.28 0.75
N ILE A 55 -15.11 15.93 -0.05
CA ILE A 55 -14.64 15.39 -1.34
C ILE A 55 -13.80 14.14 -1.14
N ILE A 56 -12.94 14.13 -0.13
CA ILE A 56 -12.17 12.93 0.21
C ILE A 56 -13.08 11.80 0.67
N GLN A 57 -14.13 12.09 1.46
CA GLN A 57 -15.14 11.09 1.86
C GLN A 57 -15.86 10.51 0.66
N GLU A 58 -16.28 11.34 -0.31
CA GLU A 58 -16.91 10.87 -1.54
C GLU A 58 -15.99 9.92 -2.32
N PHE A 59 -14.71 10.28 -2.45
CA PHE A 59 -13.72 9.38 -3.03
C PHE A 59 -13.63 8.05 -2.28
N ILE A 60 -13.55 8.08 -0.95
CA ILE A 60 -13.48 6.86 -0.12
C ILE A 60 -14.74 6.00 -0.28
N TYR A 61 -15.94 6.60 -0.34
CA TYR A 61 -17.18 5.88 -0.61
C TYR A 61 -17.22 5.29 -2.03
N HIS A 62 -16.68 6.01 -3.00
CA HIS A 62 -16.58 5.51 -4.36
C HIS A 62 -15.72 4.25 -4.44
N ILE A 63 -14.50 4.31 -3.92
CA ILE A 63 -13.59 3.15 -3.96
C ILE A 63 -14.07 1.97 -3.09
N ALA A 64 -14.83 2.23 -2.02
CA ALA A 64 -15.38 1.17 -1.17
C ALA A 64 -16.28 0.18 -1.92
N LYS A 65 -16.89 0.62 -3.03
CA LYS A 65 -17.73 -0.23 -3.89
C LYS A 65 -16.92 -1.16 -4.80
N GLU A 66 -15.67 -0.82 -5.05
CA GLU A 66 -14.83 -1.47 -6.07
C GLU A 66 -13.73 -2.34 -5.48
N ILE A 67 -13.29 -2.05 -4.25
CA ILE A 67 -12.12 -2.68 -3.67
C ILE A 67 -12.41 -3.31 -2.31
N HIS A 68 -11.59 -4.33 -1.96
CA HIS A 68 -11.68 -5.00 -0.67
C HIS A 68 -11.39 -4.03 0.51
N PRO A 69 -12.09 -4.16 1.67
CA PRO A 69 -11.91 -3.27 2.83
C PRO A 69 -10.46 -3.10 3.30
N ARG A 70 -9.63 -4.15 3.21
CA ARG A 70 -8.18 -4.07 3.53
C ARG A 70 -7.43 -3.11 2.60
N SER A 71 -7.76 -3.13 1.30
CA SER A 71 -7.17 -2.22 0.31
C SER A 71 -7.66 -0.78 0.52
N GLN A 72 -8.93 -0.60 0.88
CA GLN A 72 -9.49 0.70 1.23
C GLN A 72 -8.78 1.30 2.45
N SER A 73 -8.61 0.51 3.53
CA SER A 73 -7.88 0.95 4.74
C SER A 73 -6.45 1.38 4.41
N ARG A 74 -5.76 0.65 3.53
CA ARG A 74 -4.41 1.00 3.07
C ARG A 74 -4.40 2.34 2.34
N ILE A 75 -5.36 2.58 1.42
CA ILE A 75 -5.46 3.86 0.70
C ILE A 75 -5.74 5.01 1.66
N ILE A 76 -6.66 4.85 2.62
CA ILE A 76 -6.93 5.86 3.66
C ILE A 76 -5.63 6.21 4.41
N SER A 77 -4.86 5.20 4.82
CA SER A 77 -3.57 5.41 5.49
C SER A 77 -2.55 6.11 4.60
N GLY A 78 -2.49 5.78 3.30
CA GLY A 78 -1.63 6.44 2.32
C GLY A 78 -1.99 7.92 2.13
N LEU A 79 -3.28 8.23 1.99
CA LEU A 79 -3.78 9.61 1.91
C LEU A 79 -3.51 10.38 3.21
N LYS A 80 -3.74 9.75 4.37
CA LYS A 80 -3.45 10.36 5.66
C LYS A 80 -1.99 10.74 5.79
N GLY A 81 -1.08 9.87 5.35
CA GLY A 81 0.37 10.14 5.32
C GLY A 81 0.72 11.32 4.42
N PHE A 82 0.14 11.41 3.22
CA PHE A 82 0.35 12.52 2.30
C PHE A 82 -0.13 13.87 2.87
N PHE A 83 -1.35 13.91 3.40
CA PHE A 83 -1.88 15.14 3.98
C PHE A 83 -1.19 15.54 5.29
N ASN A 84 -0.70 14.57 6.09
CA ASN A 84 0.17 14.86 7.23
C ASN A 84 1.49 15.51 6.80
N TYR A 85 2.07 15.06 5.68
CA TYR A 85 3.24 15.71 5.10
C TYR A 85 2.93 17.17 4.73
N LEU A 86 1.79 17.43 4.06
CA LEU A 86 1.41 18.80 3.71
C LEU A 86 1.18 19.70 4.93
N VAL A 87 0.71 19.15 6.05
CA VAL A 87 0.58 19.87 7.32
C VAL A 87 1.95 20.09 7.96
N PHE A 88 2.82 19.08 7.94
CA PHE A 88 4.18 19.18 8.47
C PHE A 88 5.02 20.27 7.77
N GLU A 89 4.90 20.36 6.44
CA GLU A 89 5.55 21.40 5.62
C GLU A 89 4.81 22.76 5.65
N GLU A 90 3.82 22.92 6.51
CA GLU A 90 3.03 24.14 6.65
C GLU A 90 2.29 24.57 5.36
N TYR A 91 2.14 23.68 4.38
CA TYR A 91 1.37 23.96 3.16
C TYR A 91 -0.14 24.01 3.42
N ARG A 92 -0.62 23.41 4.49
CA ARG A 92 -2.00 23.49 4.95
C ARG A 92 -2.11 23.34 6.47
N ALA A 93 -3.17 23.91 7.06
CA ALA A 93 -3.35 23.94 8.51
C ALA A 93 -3.86 22.62 9.11
N THR A 94 -4.61 21.81 8.34
CA THR A 94 -5.29 20.62 8.86
C THR A 94 -5.26 19.48 7.84
N ASN A 95 -5.30 18.24 8.32
CA ASN A 95 -5.40 17.06 7.49
C ASN A 95 -6.88 16.69 7.25
N PRO A 96 -7.39 16.71 6.00
CA PRO A 96 -8.81 16.41 5.71
C PRO A 96 -9.16 14.92 5.93
N VAL A 97 -8.17 14.05 6.13
CA VAL A 97 -8.35 12.60 6.32
C VAL A 97 -8.39 12.21 7.80
N ASP A 98 -8.03 13.10 8.73
CA ASP A 98 -7.84 12.73 10.15
C ASP A 98 -9.05 12.06 10.81
N HIS A 99 -10.24 12.50 10.46
CA HIS A 99 -11.49 11.98 11.02
C HIS A 99 -12.21 10.98 10.10
N ILE A 100 -11.53 10.49 9.05
CA ILE A 100 -12.07 9.44 8.19
C ILE A 100 -11.70 8.09 8.81
N GLU A 101 -12.72 7.36 9.23
CA GLU A 101 -12.54 6.04 9.81
C GLU A 101 -12.22 4.99 8.76
N SER A 102 -11.25 4.14 9.06
CA SER A 102 -10.97 2.97 8.26
C SER A 102 -12.01 1.88 8.50
N PRO A 103 -12.36 1.08 7.49
CA PRO A 103 -13.28 -0.04 7.65
C PRO A 103 -12.74 -1.02 8.70
N LYS A 104 -13.62 -1.56 9.54
CA LYS A 104 -13.28 -2.62 10.49
C LYS A 104 -12.95 -3.90 9.72
N ILE A 105 -11.71 -4.34 9.81
CA ILE A 105 -11.24 -5.55 9.14
C ILE A 105 -11.09 -6.64 10.18
N GLY A 106 -11.80 -7.75 9.99
CA GLY A 106 -11.62 -8.95 10.80
C GLY A 106 -10.19 -9.47 10.68
N ARG A 107 -9.60 -9.92 11.79
CA ARG A 107 -8.27 -10.54 11.79
C ARG A 107 -8.43 -11.97 11.25
N LYS A 108 -8.08 -12.19 9.97
CA LYS A 108 -7.96 -13.54 9.42
C LYS A 108 -6.59 -14.08 9.85
N LEU A 109 -6.58 -15.17 10.59
CA LEU A 109 -5.35 -15.90 10.85
C LEU A 109 -4.81 -16.46 9.54
N PRO A 110 -3.51 -16.43 9.30
CA PRO A 110 -2.92 -17.04 8.11
C PRO A 110 -3.09 -18.54 8.16
N ASP A 111 -3.37 -19.14 7.01
CA ASP A 111 -3.26 -20.58 6.85
C ASP A 111 -1.78 -20.96 6.89
N THR A 112 -1.41 -21.91 7.73
CA THR A 112 -0.03 -22.36 7.90
C THR A 112 0.08 -23.83 7.53
N LEU A 113 1.19 -24.20 6.90
CA LEU A 113 1.52 -25.59 6.66
C LEU A 113 2.16 -26.20 7.91
N SER A 114 1.79 -27.43 8.23
CA SER A 114 2.46 -28.22 9.26
C SER A 114 3.81 -28.73 8.76
N VAL A 115 4.68 -29.13 9.68
CA VAL A 115 5.98 -29.73 9.33
C VAL A 115 5.81 -30.92 8.38
N LYS A 116 4.82 -31.79 8.65
CA LYS A 116 4.53 -32.95 7.80
C LYS A 116 4.12 -32.58 6.39
N GLU A 117 3.36 -31.51 6.22
CA GLU A 117 2.95 -31.02 4.89
C GLU A 117 4.15 -30.45 4.13
N ILE A 118 5.07 -29.76 4.82
CA ILE A 118 6.32 -29.29 4.22
C ILE A 118 7.21 -30.47 3.80
N ASP A 119 7.35 -31.49 4.66
CA ASP A 119 8.12 -32.69 4.34
C ASP A 119 7.54 -33.42 3.12
N HIS A 120 6.21 -33.59 3.05
CA HIS A 120 5.53 -34.16 1.89
C HIS A 120 5.75 -33.32 0.62
N LEU A 121 5.69 -31.99 0.73
CA LEU A 121 5.93 -31.09 -0.40
C LEU A 121 7.36 -31.23 -0.93
N ILE A 122 8.36 -31.30 -0.05
CA ILE A 122 9.77 -31.50 -0.42
C ILE A 122 9.95 -32.89 -1.06
N ALA A 123 9.35 -33.95 -0.49
CA ALA A 123 9.45 -35.30 -1.01
C ALA A 123 8.78 -35.51 -2.38
N ALA A 124 7.76 -34.70 -2.70
CA ALA A 124 7.07 -34.74 -3.98
C ALA A 124 7.84 -34.08 -5.14
N ILE A 125 8.96 -33.41 -4.87
CA ILE A 125 9.76 -32.76 -5.90
C ILE A 125 10.55 -33.81 -6.69
N ASP A 126 10.35 -33.83 -8.00
CA ASP A 126 11.14 -34.67 -8.90
C ASP A 126 12.59 -34.16 -8.99
N LEU A 127 13.52 -34.95 -8.46
CA LEU A 127 14.96 -34.63 -8.45
C LEU A 127 15.71 -35.14 -9.70
N SER A 128 15.00 -35.74 -10.67
CA SER A 128 15.65 -36.23 -11.90
C SER A 128 16.18 -35.13 -12.82
N ASN A 129 15.88 -33.88 -12.51
CA ASN A 129 16.31 -32.73 -13.26
C ASN A 129 16.86 -31.60 -12.37
N SER A 130 17.71 -30.74 -12.95
CA SER A 130 18.34 -29.62 -12.23
C SER A 130 17.35 -28.60 -11.65
N GLN A 131 16.15 -28.47 -12.20
CA GLN A 131 15.10 -27.61 -11.66
C GLN A 131 14.52 -28.17 -10.37
N GLY A 132 14.39 -29.50 -10.26
CA GLY A 132 13.94 -30.17 -9.05
C GLY A 132 14.87 -29.91 -7.88
N GLU A 133 16.17 -30.12 -8.05
CA GLU A 133 17.18 -29.82 -7.04
C GLU A 133 17.15 -28.36 -6.60
N ARG A 134 17.09 -27.44 -7.56
CA ARG A 134 16.96 -26.01 -7.28
C ARG A 134 15.70 -25.69 -6.48
N ASN A 135 14.55 -26.24 -6.87
CA ASN A 135 13.27 -25.97 -6.22
C ASN A 135 13.25 -26.51 -4.78
N ARG A 136 13.84 -27.69 -4.58
CA ARG A 136 14.03 -28.27 -3.23
C ARG A 136 14.88 -27.34 -2.36
N ALA A 137 16.04 -26.91 -2.85
CA ALA A 137 16.92 -26.02 -2.11
C ALA A 137 16.23 -24.68 -1.74
N ILE A 138 15.43 -24.10 -2.66
CA ILE A 138 14.66 -22.89 -2.39
C ILE A 138 13.68 -23.11 -1.23
N ILE A 139 12.91 -24.21 -1.25
CA ILE A 139 11.90 -24.50 -0.21
C ILE A 139 12.58 -24.75 1.13
N GLU A 140 13.64 -25.57 1.15
CA GLU A 140 14.41 -25.86 2.38
C GLU A 140 14.98 -24.59 3.01
N ILE A 141 15.56 -23.69 2.19
CA ILE A 141 16.12 -22.42 2.68
C ILE A 141 15.00 -21.48 3.18
N LEU A 142 13.92 -21.32 2.41
CA LEU A 142 12.80 -20.46 2.80
C LEU A 142 12.18 -20.93 4.11
N TYR A 143 11.96 -22.23 4.26
CA TYR A 143 11.36 -22.79 5.45
C TYR A 143 12.34 -22.80 6.64
N GLY A 144 13.56 -23.29 6.45
CA GLY A 144 14.57 -23.40 7.51
C GLY A 144 15.04 -22.06 8.06
N CYS A 145 15.12 -21.03 7.22
CA CYS A 145 15.55 -19.69 7.61
C CYS A 145 14.39 -18.71 7.85
N GLY A 146 13.14 -19.12 7.62
CA GLY A 146 11.97 -18.23 7.76
C GLY A 146 12.00 -17.01 6.82
N LEU A 147 12.61 -17.15 5.64
CA LEU A 147 12.76 -16.06 4.69
C LEU A 147 11.45 -15.74 3.97
N ARG A 148 11.28 -14.46 3.62
CA ARG A 148 10.22 -14.03 2.71
C ARG A 148 10.69 -14.12 1.26
N VAL A 149 9.77 -14.44 0.35
CA VAL A 149 10.07 -14.59 -1.10
C VAL A 149 10.40 -13.25 -1.78
N SER A 150 10.12 -12.11 -1.15
CA SER A 150 10.37 -10.76 -1.72
C SER A 150 11.67 -10.17 -1.23
#